data_950ab4b6f985dc6df164712e29ee8254
#
_entry.id   950ab4b6f985dc6df164712e29ee8254
#
_cell.length_a   1.000
_cell.length_b   1.000
_cell.length_c   1.000
_cell.angle_alpha   90.00
_cell.angle_beta   90.00
_cell.angle_gamma   90.00
#
_symmetry.space_group_name_H-M   'P 1'
#
loop_
_entity.id
_entity.type
_entity.pdbx_description
1 polymer ?
#
loop_
_entity_poly.entity_id
_entity_poly.type
_entity_poly.pdbx_seq_one_letter_code
_entity_poly.pdbx_strand_id
1 'polypeptide(L)'
;FDGIISVGGSGGTSMATPAMRALPIGVPKVMVSTMASGNVSQYVGTSDVVMFPSVVDAEGLNAISMEIFSNAVNAVVGMVKNKKPLAHENKPIIAATMFGVTTPCIKTAKAYLEEQGYEVLVFHATGTGGRTKETLINAGFIKGVLDITTTEWCDELFGGVLNAGSHRLEAAGACGVPQVVSVGALDMVNFGPLDTVPEQYRGRNLYKHNPTVTLMRTTKEENIRLGEVVAEKLNAAKSPTALMLPLRGVSAIDGEGQPF
;
A
#
# COMPACT_ATOMS: atom_id res chain seq x y z
N PHE A 1 18.36 9.59 17.68
CA PHE A 1 17.72 8.74 18.71
C PHE A 1 17.42 7.35 18.13
N ASP A 2 17.33 6.35 19.01
CA ASP A 2 17.34 4.95 18.60
C ASP A 2 15.93 4.33 18.56
N GLY A 3 14.95 4.98 19.19
CA GLY A 3 13.55 4.59 19.18
C GLY A 3 12.64 5.64 19.81
N ILE A 4 11.34 5.47 19.67
CA ILE A 4 10.32 6.39 20.21
C ILE A 4 9.20 5.60 20.87
N ILE A 5 8.74 6.08 22.02
CA ILE A 5 7.53 5.60 22.68
C ILE A 5 6.65 6.81 23.05
N SER A 6 5.34 6.64 22.97
CA SER A 6 4.36 7.60 23.46
C SER A 6 3.18 6.88 24.10
N VAL A 7 2.46 7.57 24.97
CA VAL A 7 1.27 7.08 25.68
C VAL A 7 0.16 8.10 25.54
N GLY A 8 -1.07 7.66 25.26
CA GLY A 8 -2.21 8.58 25.22
C GLY A 8 -3.54 7.93 24.85
N GLY A 9 -4.60 8.69 25.07
CA GLY A 9 -5.93 8.44 24.53
C GLY A 9 -6.02 8.84 23.05
N SER A 10 -7.22 9.09 22.54
CA SER A 10 -7.45 9.46 21.13
C SER A 10 -6.67 10.71 20.70
N GLY A 11 -6.69 11.77 21.51
CA GLY A 11 -5.96 13.02 21.24
C GLY A 11 -4.44 12.84 21.26
N GLY A 12 -3.91 12.17 22.28
CA GLY A 12 -2.47 11.87 22.40
C GLY A 12 -1.98 10.97 21.24
N THR A 13 -2.77 9.99 20.85
CA THR A 13 -2.46 9.12 19.71
C THR A 13 -2.41 9.92 18.40
N SER A 14 -3.43 10.77 18.16
CA SER A 14 -3.48 11.62 16.97
C SER A 14 -2.33 12.62 16.89
N MET A 15 -1.80 13.06 18.02
CA MET A 15 -0.67 13.99 18.10
C MET A 15 0.69 13.28 17.91
N ALA A 16 0.87 12.11 18.52
CA ALA A 16 2.14 11.39 18.50
C ALA A 16 2.40 10.63 17.19
N THR A 17 1.37 9.99 16.62
CA THR A 17 1.57 9.10 15.47
C THR A 17 2.03 9.80 14.18
N PRO A 18 1.67 11.04 13.86
CA PRO A 18 2.28 11.76 12.73
C PRO A 18 3.80 11.93 12.88
N ALA A 19 4.28 12.26 14.08
CA ALA A 19 5.72 12.34 14.34
C ALA A 19 6.40 10.97 14.23
N MET A 20 5.76 9.91 14.72
CA MET A 20 6.26 8.54 14.57
C MET A 20 6.33 8.11 13.11
N ARG A 21 5.32 8.45 12.30
CA ARG A 21 5.30 8.12 10.86
C ARG A 21 6.35 8.89 10.05
N ALA A 22 6.76 10.08 10.52
CA ALA A 22 7.83 10.85 9.89
C ALA A 22 9.22 10.25 10.10
N LEU A 23 9.37 9.31 11.03
CA LEU A 23 10.64 8.61 11.26
C LEU A 23 10.85 7.49 10.23
N PRO A 24 12.12 7.22 9.86
CA PRO A 24 12.45 6.14 8.93
C PRO A 24 11.86 4.79 9.36
N ILE A 25 11.47 3.98 8.38
CA ILE A 25 11.11 2.57 8.61
C ILE A 25 12.29 1.84 9.24
N GLY A 26 12.00 0.97 10.23
CA GLY A 26 13.02 0.26 11.00
C GLY A 26 13.54 1.00 12.24
N VAL A 27 13.16 2.25 12.47
CA VAL A 27 13.31 2.91 13.78
C VAL A 27 12.21 2.38 14.71
N PRO A 28 12.53 1.78 15.87
CA PRO A 28 11.53 1.30 16.82
C PRO A 28 10.53 2.36 17.25
N LYS A 29 9.23 2.09 17.06
CA LYS A 29 8.13 3.02 17.34
C LYS A 29 7.03 2.28 18.11
N VAL A 30 6.75 2.69 19.33
CA VAL A 30 5.70 2.10 20.16
C VAL A 30 4.73 3.18 20.62
N MET A 31 3.44 3.00 20.30
CA MET A 31 2.35 3.86 20.76
C MET A 31 1.45 3.10 21.69
N VAL A 32 1.47 3.41 22.98
CA VAL A 32 0.50 2.89 23.95
C VAL A 32 -0.77 3.72 23.87
N SER A 33 -1.89 3.10 23.54
CA SER A 33 -3.10 3.84 23.20
C SER A 33 -4.39 3.13 23.65
N THR A 34 -5.33 3.92 24.13
CA THR A 34 -6.72 3.47 24.35
C THR A 34 -7.41 3.10 23.03
N MET A 35 -6.90 3.59 21.89
CA MET A 35 -7.46 3.36 20.55
C MET A 35 -6.90 2.09 19.89
N ALA A 36 -5.90 1.43 20.51
CA ALA A 36 -5.18 0.31 19.89
C ALA A 36 -6.01 -0.97 19.70
N SER A 37 -7.17 -1.07 20.35
CA SER A 37 -8.08 -2.24 20.21
C SER A 37 -9.06 -2.12 19.04
N GLY A 38 -9.08 -0.98 18.34
CA GLY A 38 -9.97 -0.71 17.21
C GLY A 38 -9.25 -0.59 15.87
N ASN A 39 -9.88 0.10 14.91
CA ASN A 39 -9.25 0.40 13.62
C ASN A 39 -8.17 1.48 13.82
N VAL A 40 -6.92 1.07 13.68
CA VAL A 40 -5.74 1.93 13.88
C VAL A 40 -5.17 2.50 12.58
N SER A 41 -5.74 2.17 11.43
CA SER A 41 -5.22 2.55 10.10
C SER A 41 -4.99 4.06 9.95
N GLN A 42 -5.88 4.89 10.50
CA GLN A 42 -5.75 6.35 10.49
C GLN A 42 -4.54 6.86 11.27
N TYR A 43 -4.09 6.12 12.29
CA TYR A 43 -2.94 6.48 13.13
C TYR A 43 -1.63 5.99 12.54
N VAL A 44 -1.57 4.72 12.14
CA VAL A 44 -0.32 4.10 11.69
C VAL A 44 -0.05 4.30 10.19
N GLY A 45 -1.09 4.49 9.38
CA GLY A 45 -0.94 4.58 7.92
C GLY A 45 -0.24 3.34 7.36
N THR A 46 0.89 3.55 6.65
CA THR A 46 1.77 2.50 6.11
C THR A 46 3.09 2.38 6.88
N SER A 47 3.18 2.99 8.06
CA SER A 47 4.38 2.97 8.90
C SER A 47 4.40 1.76 9.84
N ASP A 48 5.59 1.39 10.29
CA ASP A 48 5.89 0.30 11.21
C ASP A 48 5.69 0.67 12.70
N VAL A 49 4.63 1.44 13.01
CA VAL A 49 4.26 1.79 14.38
C VAL A 49 3.59 0.60 15.07
N VAL A 50 4.16 0.17 16.19
CA VAL A 50 3.55 -0.85 17.05
C VAL A 50 2.52 -0.17 17.95
N MET A 51 1.25 -0.55 17.79
CA MET A 51 0.16 -0.10 18.64
C MET A 51 0.02 -1.06 19.83
N PHE A 52 0.13 -0.50 21.03
CA PHE A 52 0.06 -1.24 22.28
C PHE A 52 -1.22 -0.86 23.03
N PRO A 53 -2.19 -1.77 23.24
CA PRO A 53 -3.41 -1.44 23.98
C PRO A 53 -3.10 -1.02 25.40
N SER A 54 -3.63 0.12 25.84
CA SER A 54 -3.46 0.58 27.23
C SER A 54 -4.30 -0.20 28.23
N VAL A 55 -5.31 -0.93 27.76
CA VAL A 55 -6.29 -1.73 28.51
C VAL A 55 -7.20 -0.87 29.42
N VAL A 56 -6.61 0.08 30.14
CA VAL A 56 -7.30 1.09 30.94
C VAL A 56 -7.00 2.48 30.39
N ASP A 57 -7.74 3.48 30.84
CA ASP A 57 -7.47 4.86 30.44
C ASP A 57 -6.04 5.28 30.85
N ALA A 58 -5.46 6.17 30.04
CA ALA A 58 -4.10 6.67 30.26
C ALA A 58 -4.04 7.79 31.34
N GLU A 59 -5.03 7.84 32.24
CA GLU A 59 -5.11 8.79 33.33
C GLU A 59 -4.44 8.22 34.59
N GLY A 60 -3.23 8.71 34.88
CA GLY A 60 -2.48 8.35 36.06
C GLY A 60 -1.85 6.93 36.03
N LEU A 61 -1.20 6.59 37.16
CA LEU A 61 -0.58 5.27 37.35
C LEU A 61 -1.42 4.42 38.31
N ASN A 62 -1.75 3.22 37.88
CA ASN A 62 -2.40 2.19 38.66
C ASN A 62 -1.72 0.83 38.40
N ALA A 63 -2.10 -0.21 39.12
CA ALA A 63 -1.45 -1.52 39.01
C ALA A 63 -1.46 -2.09 37.57
N ILE A 64 -2.57 -1.86 36.82
CA ILE A 64 -2.71 -2.35 35.46
C ILE A 64 -1.89 -1.47 34.49
N SER A 65 -2.01 -0.14 34.59
CA SER A 65 -1.27 0.76 33.70
C SER A 65 0.25 0.65 33.89
N MET A 66 0.73 0.43 35.12
CA MET A 66 2.15 0.20 35.38
C MET A 66 2.67 -1.06 34.71
N GLU A 67 1.91 -2.16 34.73
CA GLU A 67 2.28 -3.40 34.04
C GLU A 67 2.34 -3.20 32.53
N ILE A 68 1.30 -2.58 31.95
CA ILE A 68 1.22 -2.35 30.51
C ILE A 68 2.34 -1.39 30.04
N PHE A 69 2.58 -0.30 30.75
CA PHE A 69 3.65 0.65 30.40
C PHE A 69 5.03 0.03 30.54
N SER A 70 5.26 -0.80 31.57
CA SER A 70 6.49 -1.56 31.73
C SER A 70 6.73 -2.49 30.53
N ASN A 71 5.71 -3.22 30.11
CA ASN A 71 5.78 -4.11 28.95
C ASN A 71 6.07 -3.34 27.65
N ALA A 72 5.43 -2.19 27.42
CA ALA A 72 5.66 -1.35 26.25
C ALA A 72 7.08 -0.74 26.23
N VAL A 73 7.59 -0.31 27.40
CA VAL A 73 8.97 0.16 27.54
C VAL A 73 9.96 -0.98 27.27
N ASN A 74 9.72 -2.16 27.86
CA ASN A 74 10.56 -3.32 27.60
C ASN A 74 10.56 -3.74 26.12
N ALA A 75 9.42 -3.61 25.43
CA ALA A 75 9.33 -3.88 24.01
C ALA A 75 10.21 -2.92 23.20
N VAL A 76 10.09 -1.59 23.39
CA VAL A 76 10.89 -0.62 22.63
C VAL A 76 12.39 -0.76 22.97
N VAL A 77 12.74 -0.96 24.23
CA VAL A 77 14.13 -1.19 24.67
C VAL A 77 14.68 -2.48 24.06
N GLY A 78 13.88 -3.54 24.04
CA GLY A 78 14.26 -4.81 23.40
C GLY A 78 14.52 -4.67 21.91
N MET A 79 13.64 -3.93 21.19
CA MET A 79 13.82 -3.63 19.76
C MET A 79 15.10 -2.81 19.50
N VAL A 80 15.41 -1.82 20.35
CA VAL A 80 16.62 -1.00 20.21
C VAL A 80 17.87 -1.83 20.50
N LYS A 81 17.92 -2.49 21.66
CA LYS A 81 19.11 -3.22 22.11
C LYS A 81 19.47 -4.44 21.26
N ASN A 82 18.46 -5.10 20.71
CA ASN A 82 18.65 -6.32 19.91
C ASN A 82 18.60 -6.06 18.40
N LYS A 83 18.66 -4.81 17.95
CA LYS A 83 18.74 -4.47 16.55
C LYS A 83 20.00 -5.06 15.94
N LYS A 84 19.83 -6.13 15.17
CA LYS A 84 20.95 -6.75 14.43
C LYS A 84 21.00 -6.15 13.04
N PRO A 85 22.20 -5.88 12.49
CA PRO A 85 22.33 -5.68 11.06
C PRO A 85 21.76 -6.92 10.38
N LEU A 86 20.76 -6.72 9.53
CA LEU A 86 20.27 -7.81 8.69
C LEU A 86 21.42 -8.15 7.73
N ALA A 87 21.95 -9.37 7.81
CA ALA A 87 22.87 -9.89 6.81
C ALA A 87 22.04 -10.23 5.56
N HIS A 88 21.60 -9.21 4.84
CA HIS A 88 21.07 -9.40 3.50
C HIS A 88 22.23 -9.44 2.51
N GLU A 89 22.21 -10.38 1.59
CA GLU A 89 22.89 -10.21 0.33
C GLU A 89 22.39 -8.85 -0.20
N ASN A 90 23.31 -7.92 -0.49
CA ASN A 90 22.97 -6.56 -0.94
C ASN A 90 22.39 -6.59 -2.36
N LYS A 91 21.30 -7.35 -2.56
CA LYS A 91 20.58 -7.37 -3.83
C LYS A 91 19.78 -6.09 -3.99
N PRO A 92 19.84 -5.43 -5.15
CA PRO A 92 18.99 -4.28 -5.37
C PRO A 92 17.52 -4.71 -5.37
N ILE A 93 16.68 -3.95 -4.66
CA ILE A 93 15.27 -4.28 -4.46
C ILE A 93 14.43 -3.67 -5.58
N ILE A 94 13.64 -4.50 -6.25
CA ILE A 94 12.61 -4.10 -7.21
C ILE A 94 11.23 -4.19 -6.53
N ALA A 95 10.45 -3.12 -6.58
CA ALA A 95 9.05 -3.15 -6.13
C ALA A 95 8.14 -3.50 -7.30
N ALA A 96 7.33 -4.55 -7.16
CA ALA A 96 6.33 -4.94 -8.15
C ALA A 96 4.92 -4.85 -7.58
N THR A 97 3.92 -4.49 -8.39
CA THR A 97 2.51 -4.47 -7.97
C THR A 97 1.73 -5.62 -8.60
N MET A 98 0.85 -6.23 -7.82
CA MET A 98 0.05 -7.39 -8.19
C MET A 98 -1.39 -7.23 -7.73
N PHE A 99 -2.30 -7.77 -8.51
CA PHE A 99 -3.67 -8.06 -8.11
C PHE A 99 -4.03 -9.50 -8.51
N GLY A 100 -5.10 -10.08 -7.98
CA GLY A 100 -5.44 -11.47 -8.28
C GLY A 100 -5.43 -11.80 -9.78
N VAL A 101 -5.99 -10.88 -10.57
CA VAL A 101 -6.15 -11.02 -12.03
C VAL A 101 -4.89 -10.70 -12.85
N THR A 102 -3.78 -10.26 -12.24
CA THR A 102 -2.49 -10.04 -12.89
C THR A 102 -1.39 -10.96 -12.34
N THR A 103 -1.74 -11.83 -11.40
CA THR A 103 -0.81 -12.72 -10.69
C THR A 103 0.12 -13.53 -11.61
N PRO A 104 -0.34 -14.15 -12.71
CA PRO A 104 0.55 -14.94 -13.58
C PRO A 104 1.70 -14.10 -14.18
N CYS A 105 1.38 -12.88 -14.64
CA CYS A 105 2.38 -11.96 -15.18
C CYS A 105 3.46 -11.62 -14.14
N ILE A 106 3.03 -11.25 -12.93
CA ILE A 106 3.96 -10.86 -11.86
C ILE A 106 4.80 -12.04 -11.38
N LYS A 107 4.24 -13.24 -11.27
CA LYS A 107 5.02 -14.43 -10.89
C LYS A 107 6.14 -14.73 -11.91
N THR A 108 5.85 -14.61 -13.19
CA THR A 108 6.84 -14.83 -14.25
C THR A 108 7.91 -13.75 -14.23
N ALA A 109 7.52 -12.48 -14.14
CA ALA A 109 8.45 -11.36 -14.08
C ALA A 109 9.33 -11.41 -12.82
N LYS A 110 8.75 -11.75 -11.65
CA LYS A 110 9.49 -11.93 -10.41
C LYS A 110 10.56 -13.01 -10.54
N ALA A 111 10.19 -14.19 -11.02
CA ALA A 111 11.15 -15.30 -11.20
C ALA A 111 12.32 -14.87 -12.08
N TYR A 112 12.05 -14.24 -13.22
CA TYR A 112 13.08 -13.72 -14.12
C TYR A 112 14.01 -12.71 -13.45
N LEU A 113 13.46 -11.73 -12.71
CA LEU A 113 14.25 -10.71 -12.03
C LEU A 113 15.09 -11.31 -10.90
N GLU A 114 14.58 -12.29 -10.17
CA GLU A 114 15.33 -12.98 -9.11
C GLU A 114 16.49 -13.79 -9.67
N GLU A 115 16.34 -14.42 -10.86
CA GLU A 115 17.43 -15.07 -11.59
C GLU A 115 18.50 -14.06 -12.05
N GLN A 116 18.13 -12.80 -12.29
CA GLN A 116 19.07 -11.72 -12.62
C GLN A 116 19.74 -11.08 -11.40
N GLY A 117 19.49 -11.62 -10.20
CA GLY A 117 20.14 -11.17 -8.96
C GLY A 117 19.44 -10.01 -8.23
N TYR A 118 18.20 -9.71 -8.56
CA TYR A 118 17.39 -8.75 -7.82
C TYR A 118 16.61 -9.42 -6.67
N GLU A 119 16.27 -8.65 -5.65
CA GLU A 119 15.22 -9.00 -4.70
C GLU A 119 13.91 -8.34 -5.16
N VAL A 120 12.80 -9.10 -5.24
CA VAL A 120 11.53 -8.56 -5.72
C VAL A 120 10.48 -8.57 -4.61
N LEU A 121 10.11 -7.38 -4.15
CA LEU A 121 9.01 -7.17 -3.22
C LEU A 121 7.70 -6.97 -4.01
N VAL A 122 6.71 -7.81 -3.72
CA VAL A 122 5.41 -7.74 -4.38
C VAL A 122 4.39 -7.08 -3.46
N PHE A 123 3.78 -6.00 -3.95
CA PHE A 123 2.73 -5.25 -3.25
C PHE A 123 1.38 -5.55 -3.88
N HIS A 124 0.42 -5.99 -3.05
CA HIS A 124 -0.93 -6.23 -3.53
C HIS A 124 -1.65 -4.88 -3.75
N ALA A 125 -2.09 -4.62 -4.97
CA ALA A 125 -2.70 -3.34 -5.38
C ALA A 125 -4.13 -3.21 -4.82
N THR A 126 -4.22 -3.04 -3.51
CA THR A 126 -5.46 -2.93 -2.72
C THR A 126 -5.52 -1.63 -1.92
N GLY A 127 -4.93 -0.57 -2.44
CA GLY A 127 -4.83 0.74 -1.78
C GLY A 127 -3.67 0.80 -0.79
N THR A 128 -3.68 -0.04 0.24
CA THR A 128 -2.57 -0.10 1.20
C THR A 128 -1.27 -0.52 0.55
N GLY A 129 -1.28 -1.51 -0.35
CA GLY A 129 -0.08 -1.97 -1.04
C GLY A 129 0.56 -0.89 -1.91
N GLY A 130 -0.23 -0.16 -2.69
CA GLY A 130 0.28 0.98 -3.47
C GLY A 130 0.88 2.07 -2.58
N ARG A 131 0.19 2.47 -1.51
CA ARG A 131 0.72 3.44 -0.53
C ARG A 131 2.02 2.96 0.13
N THR A 132 2.09 1.69 0.54
CA THR A 132 3.29 1.12 1.15
C THR A 132 4.46 1.13 0.17
N LYS A 133 4.23 0.79 -1.09
CA LYS A 133 5.23 0.86 -2.15
C LYS A 133 5.78 2.29 -2.31
N GLU A 134 4.90 3.30 -2.44
CA GLU A 134 5.32 4.70 -2.53
C GLU A 134 6.14 5.12 -1.28
N THR A 135 5.73 4.69 -0.09
CA THR A 135 6.46 4.96 1.17
C THR A 135 7.88 4.38 1.15
N LEU A 136 8.04 3.13 0.71
CA LEU A 136 9.36 2.47 0.65
C LEU A 136 10.28 3.05 -0.44
N ILE A 137 9.71 3.54 -1.54
CA ILE A 137 10.45 4.28 -2.56
C ILE A 137 10.99 5.59 -1.95
N ASN A 138 10.13 6.37 -1.30
CA ASN A 138 10.52 7.62 -0.64
C ASN A 138 11.56 7.40 0.47
N ALA A 139 11.52 6.26 1.14
CA ALA A 139 12.51 5.86 2.16
C ALA A 139 13.84 5.35 1.58
N GLY A 140 13.97 5.24 0.25
CA GLY A 140 15.22 4.88 -0.43
C GLY A 140 15.54 3.37 -0.49
N PHE A 141 14.60 2.51 -0.07
CA PHE A 141 14.79 1.05 -0.11
C PHE A 141 14.72 0.49 -1.53
N ILE A 142 13.90 1.08 -2.38
CA ILE A 142 13.60 0.56 -3.72
C ILE A 142 14.58 1.14 -4.74
N LYS A 143 15.14 0.27 -5.60
CA LYS A 143 16.10 0.63 -6.66
C LYS A 143 15.52 0.57 -8.06
N GLY A 144 14.35 -0.03 -8.23
CA GLY A 144 13.60 -0.06 -9.48
C GLY A 144 12.15 -0.43 -9.22
N VAL A 145 11.25 -0.05 -10.12
CA VAL A 145 9.81 -0.29 -9.98
C VAL A 145 9.28 -1.03 -11.21
N LEU A 146 8.53 -2.12 -10.98
CA LEU A 146 7.74 -2.84 -11.96
C LEU A 146 6.26 -2.71 -11.60
N ASP A 147 5.63 -1.61 -12.00
CA ASP A 147 4.26 -1.25 -11.63
C ASP A 147 3.25 -1.75 -12.66
N ILE A 148 3.05 -3.07 -12.67
CA ILE A 148 2.20 -3.74 -13.66
C ILE A 148 0.72 -3.51 -13.40
N THR A 149 0.34 -3.38 -12.12
CA THR A 149 -1.07 -3.34 -11.69
C THR A 149 -1.39 -1.97 -11.12
N THR A 150 -2.21 -1.22 -11.84
CA THR A 150 -2.55 0.17 -11.52
C THR A 150 -4.03 0.39 -11.22
N THR A 151 -4.79 -0.69 -10.97
CA THR A 151 -6.24 -0.68 -10.68
C THR A 151 -6.65 0.29 -9.57
N GLU A 152 -5.75 0.60 -8.65
CA GLU A 152 -5.97 1.57 -7.57
C GLU A 152 -6.36 2.97 -8.09
N TRP A 153 -5.99 3.31 -9.34
CA TRP A 153 -6.43 4.53 -10.01
C TRP A 153 -7.89 4.49 -10.44
N CYS A 154 -8.43 3.30 -10.79
CA CYS A 154 -9.86 3.16 -11.04
C CYS A 154 -10.66 3.48 -9.78
N ASP A 155 -10.21 2.97 -8.65
CA ASP A 155 -10.86 3.18 -7.37
C ASP A 155 -10.72 4.62 -6.88
N GLU A 156 -9.58 5.27 -7.10
CA GLU A 156 -9.38 6.69 -6.78
C GLU A 156 -10.29 7.62 -7.57
N LEU A 157 -10.45 7.38 -8.87
CA LEU A 157 -11.24 8.27 -9.73
C LEU A 157 -12.74 8.00 -9.68
N PHE A 158 -13.14 6.75 -9.45
CA PHE A 158 -14.54 6.33 -9.55
C PHE A 158 -15.14 5.84 -8.24
N GLY A 159 -14.46 6.09 -7.12
CA GLY A 159 -14.99 5.86 -5.77
C GLY A 159 -15.00 4.40 -5.35
N GLY A 160 -14.10 3.58 -5.87
CA GLY A 160 -13.86 2.23 -5.40
C GLY A 160 -13.20 2.19 -4.01
N VAL A 161 -13.19 1.01 -3.41
CA VAL A 161 -12.77 0.83 -2.01
C VAL A 161 -11.28 0.54 -1.83
N LEU A 162 -10.55 0.33 -2.91
CA LEU A 162 -9.13 -0.06 -2.89
C LEU A 162 -8.19 1.05 -3.40
N ASN A 163 -8.59 2.33 -3.27
CA ASN A 163 -7.77 3.44 -3.73
C ASN A 163 -6.47 3.60 -2.93
N ALA A 164 -5.42 4.02 -3.60
CA ALA A 164 -4.12 4.33 -2.99
C ALA A 164 -3.87 5.85 -2.80
N GLY A 165 -4.85 6.68 -3.13
CA GLY A 165 -4.76 8.13 -3.09
C GLY A 165 -4.13 8.74 -4.34
N SER A 166 -4.26 10.05 -4.47
CA SER A 166 -3.86 10.83 -5.66
C SER A 166 -2.35 10.88 -5.93
N HIS A 167 -1.53 10.49 -4.95
CA HIS A 167 -0.05 10.46 -5.08
C HIS A 167 0.51 9.14 -5.63
N ARG A 168 -0.36 8.20 -5.99
CA ARG A 168 0.03 6.94 -6.63
C ARG A 168 0.76 7.19 -7.95
N LEU A 169 1.88 6.49 -8.21
CA LEU A 169 2.79 6.64 -9.36
C LEU A 169 3.72 7.89 -9.30
N GLU A 170 3.85 8.57 -8.18
CA GLU A 170 4.72 9.76 -8.09
C GLU A 170 6.10 9.49 -7.52
N ALA A 171 6.20 8.63 -6.49
CA ALA A 171 7.43 8.49 -5.72
C ALA A 171 8.63 8.03 -6.56
N ALA A 172 8.46 7.08 -7.48
CA ALA A 172 9.55 6.61 -8.32
C ALA A 172 10.13 7.73 -9.18
N GLY A 173 9.25 8.48 -9.86
CA GLY A 173 9.65 9.63 -10.67
C GLY A 173 10.31 10.75 -9.86
N ALA A 174 9.76 11.06 -8.68
CA ALA A 174 10.28 12.10 -7.80
C ALA A 174 11.65 11.74 -7.20
N CYS A 175 11.85 10.48 -6.82
CA CYS A 175 13.09 9.98 -6.21
C CYS A 175 14.18 9.56 -7.22
N GLY A 176 13.93 9.71 -8.53
CA GLY A 176 14.89 9.29 -9.56
C GLY A 176 15.03 7.77 -9.71
N VAL A 177 14.06 6.99 -9.24
CA VAL A 177 14.06 5.53 -9.33
C VAL A 177 13.51 5.08 -10.68
N PRO A 178 14.25 4.29 -11.48
CA PRO A 178 13.77 3.76 -12.75
C PRO A 178 12.47 2.97 -12.59
N GLN A 179 11.53 3.16 -13.52
CA GLN A 179 10.24 2.50 -13.45
C GLN A 179 9.73 1.99 -14.80
N VAL A 180 9.12 0.82 -14.76
CA VAL A 180 8.29 0.28 -15.84
C VAL A 180 6.87 0.20 -15.31
N VAL A 181 5.94 0.85 -16.00
CA VAL A 181 4.53 0.94 -15.60
C VAL A 181 3.67 0.27 -16.67
N SER A 182 2.60 -0.39 -16.26
CA SER A 182 1.60 -0.94 -17.17
C SER A 182 0.18 -0.59 -16.70
N VAL A 183 -0.77 -0.84 -17.58
CA VAL A 183 -2.20 -0.55 -17.37
C VAL A 183 -2.98 -1.78 -16.85
N GLY A 184 -2.28 -2.69 -16.16
CA GLY A 184 -2.87 -3.91 -15.64
C GLY A 184 -4.02 -3.65 -14.68
N ALA A 185 -5.14 -4.33 -14.92
CA ALA A 185 -6.39 -4.24 -14.17
C ALA A 185 -7.03 -2.83 -14.13
N LEU A 186 -6.83 -1.99 -15.18
CA LEU A 186 -7.60 -0.76 -15.37
C LEU A 186 -9.00 -1.01 -15.98
N ASP A 187 -9.35 -2.25 -16.18
CA ASP A 187 -10.67 -2.70 -16.63
C ASP A 187 -11.73 -2.73 -15.52
N MET A 188 -11.34 -2.51 -14.26
CA MET A 188 -12.25 -2.67 -13.13
C MET A 188 -12.11 -1.63 -12.03
N VAL A 189 -13.27 -1.23 -11.48
CA VAL A 189 -13.40 -0.54 -10.18
C VAL A 189 -13.84 -1.55 -9.13
N ASN A 190 -13.24 -1.52 -7.94
CA ASN A 190 -13.49 -2.49 -6.89
C ASN A 190 -14.49 -1.93 -5.86
N PHE A 191 -15.57 -2.67 -5.60
CA PHE A 191 -16.55 -2.37 -4.58
C PHE A 191 -16.68 -3.53 -3.59
N GLY A 192 -17.33 -3.28 -2.47
CA GLY A 192 -17.72 -4.28 -1.49
C GLY A 192 -18.80 -5.25 -2.00
N PRO A 193 -19.62 -5.84 -1.10
CA PRO A 193 -20.78 -6.64 -1.49
C PRO A 193 -21.67 -5.91 -2.50
N LEU A 194 -22.34 -6.68 -3.38
CA LEU A 194 -23.12 -6.13 -4.49
C LEU A 194 -24.18 -5.08 -4.08
N ASP A 195 -24.77 -5.24 -2.91
CA ASP A 195 -25.75 -4.33 -2.34
C ASP A 195 -25.15 -3.00 -1.86
N THR A 196 -23.83 -2.95 -1.68
CA THR A 196 -23.10 -1.72 -1.30
C THR A 196 -22.59 -0.92 -2.49
N VAL A 197 -22.76 -1.42 -3.72
CA VAL A 197 -22.39 -0.67 -4.92
C VAL A 197 -23.23 0.62 -5.00
N PRO A 198 -22.60 1.80 -5.21
CA PRO A 198 -23.32 3.06 -5.32
C PRO A 198 -24.44 3.01 -6.35
N GLU A 199 -25.58 3.63 -6.05
CA GLU A 199 -26.79 3.55 -6.87
C GLU A 199 -26.56 3.99 -8.32
N GLN A 200 -25.73 4.99 -8.54
CA GLN A 200 -25.32 5.49 -9.85
C GLN A 200 -24.65 4.44 -10.74
N TYR A 201 -24.12 3.37 -10.16
CA TYR A 201 -23.42 2.30 -10.88
C TYR A 201 -24.21 1.00 -11.00
N ARG A 202 -25.42 0.90 -10.43
CA ARG A 202 -26.21 -0.35 -10.43
C ARG A 202 -26.61 -0.86 -11.81
N GLY A 203 -26.66 0.03 -12.82
CA GLY A 203 -26.96 -0.33 -14.21
C GLY A 203 -25.74 -0.70 -15.06
N ARG A 204 -24.54 -0.72 -14.45
CA ARG A 204 -23.28 -0.99 -15.15
C ARG A 204 -23.00 -2.50 -15.26
N ASN A 205 -22.00 -2.87 -16.07
CA ASN A 205 -21.51 -4.23 -16.08
C ASN A 205 -20.80 -4.53 -14.75
N LEU A 206 -21.48 -5.28 -13.89
CA LEU A 206 -21.03 -5.66 -12.56
C LEU A 206 -20.74 -7.15 -12.52
N TYR A 207 -19.54 -7.53 -12.09
CA TYR A 207 -19.13 -8.92 -11.88
C TYR A 207 -18.97 -9.20 -10.39
N LYS A 208 -19.80 -10.11 -9.86
CA LYS A 208 -19.67 -10.57 -8.47
C LYS A 208 -18.51 -11.55 -8.38
N HIS A 209 -17.35 -11.05 -8.01
CA HIS A 209 -16.13 -11.84 -7.88
C HIS A 209 -16.23 -12.86 -6.73
N ASN A 210 -16.76 -12.40 -5.58
CA ASN A 210 -17.04 -13.23 -4.40
C ASN A 210 -18.14 -12.54 -3.54
N PRO A 211 -18.57 -13.11 -2.41
CA PRO A 211 -19.62 -12.50 -1.58
C PRO A 211 -19.33 -11.08 -1.07
N THR A 212 -18.06 -10.72 -0.93
CA THR A 212 -17.61 -9.44 -0.36
C THR A 212 -16.97 -8.50 -1.36
N VAL A 213 -16.84 -8.90 -2.64
CA VAL A 213 -16.19 -8.11 -3.69
C VAL A 213 -17.01 -8.13 -4.98
N THR A 214 -17.34 -6.93 -5.45
CA THR A 214 -17.97 -6.70 -6.75
C THR A 214 -17.05 -5.83 -7.60
N LEU A 215 -16.82 -6.24 -8.84
CA LEU A 215 -16.02 -5.51 -9.82
C LEU A 215 -16.95 -4.85 -10.82
N MET A 216 -16.68 -3.59 -11.14
CA MET A 216 -17.41 -2.83 -12.15
C MET A 216 -16.52 -2.58 -13.36
N ARG A 217 -16.96 -3.00 -14.55
CA ARG A 217 -16.23 -2.73 -15.80
C ARG A 217 -16.10 -1.23 -16.05
N THR A 218 -14.90 -0.74 -16.30
CA THR A 218 -14.65 0.64 -16.72
C THR A 218 -15.15 0.90 -18.14
N THR A 219 -15.67 2.11 -18.41
CA THR A 219 -16.10 2.53 -19.75
C THR A 219 -14.91 3.05 -20.57
N LYS A 220 -15.16 3.30 -21.84
CA LYS A 220 -14.20 3.95 -22.74
C LYS A 220 -13.79 5.33 -22.22
N GLU A 221 -14.76 6.14 -21.79
CA GLU A 221 -14.54 7.49 -21.28
C GLU A 221 -13.74 7.47 -19.97
N GLU A 222 -14.03 6.52 -19.09
CA GLU A 222 -13.28 6.29 -17.86
C GLU A 222 -11.83 5.87 -18.16
N ASN A 223 -11.62 5.01 -19.16
CA ASN A 223 -10.27 4.62 -19.58
C ASN A 223 -9.49 5.77 -20.24
N ILE A 224 -10.15 6.67 -20.96
CA ILE A 224 -9.51 7.91 -21.46
C ILE A 224 -9.00 8.72 -20.27
N ARG A 225 -9.85 8.94 -19.25
CA ARG A 225 -9.47 9.69 -18.05
C ARG A 225 -8.33 9.03 -17.27
N LEU A 226 -8.36 7.70 -17.14
CA LEU A 226 -7.27 6.92 -16.53
C LEU A 226 -5.96 7.10 -17.32
N GLY A 227 -6.02 7.04 -18.64
CA GLY A 227 -4.88 7.26 -19.53
C GLY A 227 -4.26 8.65 -19.36
N GLU A 228 -5.08 9.71 -19.28
CA GLU A 228 -4.63 11.07 -19.01
C GLU A 228 -3.87 11.16 -17.68
N VAL A 229 -4.45 10.65 -16.59
CA VAL A 229 -3.82 10.67 -15.27
C VAL A 229 -2.50 9.90 -15.24
N VAL A 230 -2.47 8.71 -15.81
CA VAL A 230 -1.22 7.92 -15.89
C VAL A 230 -0.16 8.68 -16.70
N ALA A 231 -0.54 9.27 -17.84
CA ALA A 231 0.37 10.05 -18.68
C ALA A 231 0.91 11.29 -17.93
N GLU A 232 0.06 12.03 -17.21
CA GLU A 232 0.48 13.17 -16.39
C GLU A 232 1.52 12.76 -15.35
N LYS A 233 1.29 11.65 -14.61
CA LYS A 233 2.22 11.14 -13.60
C LYS A 233 3.56 10.72 -14.22
N LEU A 234 3.53 10.00 -15.33
CA LEU A 234 4.75 9.52 -15.98
C LEU A 234 5.53 10.65 -16.66
N ASN A 235 4.86 11.65 -17.22
CA ASN A 235 5.50 12.83 -17.80
C ASN A 235 6.18 13.73 -16.76
N ALA A 236 5.69 13.74 -15.51
CA ALA A 236 6.30 14.45 -14.40
C ALA A 236 7.55 13.73 -13.83
N ALA A 237 7.78 12.48 -14.20
CA ALA A 237 8.88 11.67 -13.67
C ALA A 237 10.24 12.22 -14.12
N LYS A 238 11.19 12.28 -13.16
CA LYS A 238 12.58 12.67 -13.39
C LYS A 238 13.52 11.45 -13.57
N SER A 239 12.97 10.27 -13.58
CA SER A 239 13.68 8.99 -13.74
C SER A 239 13.44 8.36 -15.11
N PRO A 240 14.28 7.43 -15.55
CA PRO A 240 13.96 6.56 -16.69
C PRO A 240 12.60 5.89 -16.47
N THR A 241 11.68 6.12 -17.40
CA THR A 241 10.31 5.64 -17.31
C THR A 241 9.89 4.99 -18.63
N ALA A 242 9.31 3.79 -18.54
CA ALA A 242 8.74 3.10 -19.69
C ALA A 242 7.28 2.70 -19.39
N LEU A 243 6.42 2.84 -20.40
CA LEU A 243 5.04 2.35 -20.36
C LEU A 243 4.92 1.09 -21.21
N MET A 244 4.39 0.02 -20.62
CA MET A 244 4.11 -1.24 -21.32
C MET A 244 2.60 -1.41 -21.47
N LEU A 245 2.14 -1.57 -22.70
CA LEU A 245 0.72 -1.78 -23.02
C LEU A 245 0.50 -3.26 -23.41
N PRO A 246 -0.31 -4.03 -22.67
CA PRO A 246 -0.65 -5.39 -23.06
C PRO A 246 -1.58 -5.39 -24.27
N LEU A 247 -1.37 -6.33 -25.20
CA LEU A 247 -2.10 -6.38 -26.48
C LEU A 247 -3.31 -7.34 -26.45
N ARG A 248 -3.51 -8.11 -25.37
CA ARG A 248 -4.55 -9.15 -25.28
C ARG A 248 -5.42 -9.06 -24.03
N GLY A 249 -5.71 -7.85 -23.61
CA GLY A 249 -6.41 -7.58 -22.37
C GLY A 249 -5.49 -7.16 -21.24
N VAL A 250 -6.04 -6.49 -20.23
CA VAL A 250 -5.32 -5.87 -19.12
C VAL A 250 -5.43 -6.66 -17.82
N SER A 251 -6.30 -7.70 -17.79
CA SER A 251 -6.49 -8.58 -16.64
C SER A 251 -6.94 -9.98 -17.08
N ALA A 252 -7.00 -10.92 -16.14
CA ALA A 252 -7.48 -12.27 -16.41
C ALA A 252 -8.99 -12.35 -16.71
N ILE A 253 -9.74 -11.28 -16.47
CA ILE A 253 -11.18 -11.20 -16.75
C ILE A 253 -11.55 -10.27 -17.92
N ASP A 254 -10.53 -9.72 -18.60
CA ASP A 254 -10.65 -8.83 -19.76
C ASP A 254 -10.14 -9.55 -21.03
N GLY A 255 -10.54 -10.78 -21.23
CA GLY A 255 -10.16 -11.60 -22.38
C GLY A 255 -11.37 -12.15 -23.10
N GLU A 256 -11.16 -12.76 -24.27
CA GLU A 256 -12.23 -13.41 -25.01
C GLU A 256 -12.93 -14.48 -24.16
N GLY A 257 -14.26 -14.39 -24.03
CA GLY A 257 -15.07 -15.29 -23.21
C GLY A 257 -15.03 -15.00 -21.71
N GLN A 258 -14.37 -13.95 -21.27
CA GLN A 258 -14.33 -13.51 -19.87
C GLN A 258 -15.45 -12.48 -19.58
N PRO A 259 -15.73 -12.16 -18.29
CA PRO A 259 -16.81 -11.26 -17.88
C PRO A 259 -16.70 -9.81 -18.39
N PHE A 260 -15.48 -9.34 -18.69
CA PHE A 260 -15.19 -7.95 -19.10
C PHE A 260 -14.65 -7.84 -20.52
#